data_c22d1e559a7476ae1475eb976d7e9a66
#
_entry.id   c22d1e559a7476ae1475eb976d7e9a66
#
_cell.length_a   1.000
_cell.length_b   1.000
_cell.length_c   1.000
_cell.angle_alpha   90.00
_cell.angle_beta   90.00
_cell.angle_gamma   90.00
#
_symmetry.space_group_name_H-M   'P 1'
#
loop_
_entity.id
_entity.type
_entity.pdbx_description
1 polymer ?
#
loop_
_entity_poly.entity_id
_entity_poly.type
_entity_poly.pdbx_seq_one_letter_code
_entity_poly.pdbx_strand_id
1 'polypeptide(L)'
;PPSDVPEDENHYGQHRATRDILDLLDALNIKKAHIVGLSMGGFATLHFGFNYPDRAMSLTIAGAGYGAHPDVHKQFSEETKQVARRIETDTMKKFGKVYAIGPTRVQFANKDPHGWAIFASQLTDHSTVGSANTMRSVQGKRPSLYDFSEQMQKLTVPTFIMNGDEDDPCLDVALFMKRNIHSSALVLLPRSGHLINLEEPALFNQLLGDFLARVDAGRWGMRDERSITSNILWTPDNKN
;
A
#
# COMPACT_ATOMS: atom_id res chain seq x y z
N PRO A 1 17.24 6.91 -3.18
CA PRO A 1 18.67 6.66 -3.45
C PRO A 1 19.15 5.56 -2.51
N PRO A 2 19.88 4.57 -3.01
CA PRO A 2 20.72 4.65 -4.20
C PRO A 2 20.09 4.16 -5.52
N SER A 3 18.77 4.08 -5.65
CA SER A 3 18.12 3.63 -6.89
C SER A 3 18.41 4.59 -8.05
N ASP A 4 18.43 4.05 -9.27
CA ASP A 4 18.51 4.85 -10.48
C ASP A 4 17.31 5.80 -10.60
N VAL A 5 17.53 6.94 -11.22
CA VAL A 5 16.52 7.98 -11.42
C VAL A 5 16.43 8.29 -12.92
N PRO A 6 15.71 7.50 -13.71
CA PRO A 6 15.49 7.78 -15.12
C PRO A 6 14.80 9.14 -15.32
N GLU A 7 15.24 9.90 -16.33
CA GLU A 7 14.61 11.17 -16.68
C GLU A 7 13.26 10.97 -17.40
N ASP A 8 13.16 9.91 -18.22
CA ASP A 8 11.96 9.58 -18.95
C ASP A 8 10.87 9.00 -18.01
N GLU A 9 9.71 9.67 -17.95
CA GLU A 9 8.59 9.28 -17.12
C GLU A 9 8.01 7.89 -17.49
N ASN A 10 8.27 7.37 -18.69
CA ASN A 10 7.82 6.04 -19.11
C ASN A 10 8.51 4.90 -18.35
N HIS A 11 9.62 5.18 -17.67
CA HIS A 11 10.26 4.25 -16.76
C HIS A 11 9.57 4.17 -15.39
N TYR A 12 8.51 4.94 -15.16
CA TYR A 12 7.72 4.95 -13.93
C TYR A 12 6.32 4.41 -14.19
N GLY A 13 5.72 3.75 -13.22
CA GLY A 13 4.36 3.25 -13.32
C GLY A 13 4.11 2.07 -12.39
N GLN A 14 2.84 1.73 -12.20
CA GLN A 14 2.45 0.62 -11.33
C GLN A 14 3.03 -0.73 -11.80
N HIS A 15 3.01 -0.98 -13.10
CA HIS A 15 3.59 -2.20 -13.69
C HIS A 15 5.11 -2.27 -13.48
N ARG A 16 5.82 -1.15 -13.58
CA ARG A 16 7.27 -1.11 -13.35
C ARG A 16 7.61 -1.38 -11.89
N ALA A 17 6.91 -0.73 -10.95
CA ALA A 17 7.09 -0.99 -9.52
C ALA A 17 6.90 -2.48 -9.18
N THR A 18 5.92 -3.13 -9.81
CA THR A 18 5.66 -4.57 -9.64
C THR A 18 6.78 -5.42 -10.27
N ARG A 19 7.24 -5.02 -11.44
CA ARG A 19 8.33 -5.72 -12.15
C ARG A 19 9.65 -5.59 -11.42
N ASP A 20 9.96 -4.45 -10.81
CA ASP A 20 11.18 -4.24 -10.02
C ASP A 20 11.25 -5.21 -8.83
N ILE A 21 10.12 -5.52 -8.19
CA ILE A 21 10.07 -6.54 -7.14
C ILE A 21 10.46 -7.91 -7.71
N LEU A 22 9.90 -8.29 -8.86
CA LEU A 22 10.21 -9.56 -9.51
C LEU A 22 11.68 -9.62 -9.92
N ASP A 23 12.19 -8.59 -10.59
CA ASP A 23 13.57 -8.52 -11.06
C ASP A 23 14.58 -8.64 -9.90
N LEU A 24 14.24 -8.02 -8.74
CA LEU A 24 15.05 -8.16 -7.53
C LEU A 24 15.06 -9.60 -7.01
N LEU A 25 13.91 -10.27 -6.94
CA LEU A 25 13.83 -11.66 -6.51
C LEU A 25 14.63 -12.57 -7.46
N ASP A 26 14.57 -12.32 -8.77
CA ASP A 26 15.30 -13.09 -9.77
C ASP A 26 16.82 -12.86 -9.67
N ALA A 27 17.25 -11.61 -9.51
CA ALA A 27 18.67 -11.27 -9.34
C ALA A 27 19.28 -11.89 -8.08
N LEU A 28 18.48 -12.06 -7.02
CA LEU A 28 18.90 -12.69 -5.77
C LEU A 28 18.66 -14.21 -5.74
N ASN A 29 18.14 -14.81 -6.82
CA ASN A 29 17.74 -16.22 -6.90
C ASN A 29 16.73 -16.62 -5.81
N ILE A 30 15.86 -15.71 -5.38
CA ILE A 30 14.80 -15.96 -4.40
C ILE A 30 13.55 -16.44 -5.13
N LYS A 31 13.13 -17.68 -4.87
CA LYS A 31 11.95 -18.27 -5.53
C LYS A 31 10.65 -17.62 -5.09
N LYS A 32 10.47 -17.41 -3.78
CA LYS A 32 9.28 -16.79 -3.18
C LYS A 32 9.68 -15.93 -1.99
N ALA A 33 8.92 -14.86 -1.73
CA ALA A 33 9.13 -14.01 -0.57
C ALA A 33 7.79 -13.53 0.00
N HIS A 34 7.80 -13.10 1.26
CA HIS A 34 6.75 -12.26 1.81
C HIS A 34 6.92 -10.85 1.25
N ILE A 35 5.86 -10.29 0.69
CA ILE A 35 5.90 -8.94 0.10
C ILE A 35 5.14 -7.99 1.04
N VAL A 36 5.84 -6.98 1.52
CA VAL A 36 5.30 -5.99 2.45
C VAL A 36 5.44 -4.60 1.85
N GLY A 37 4.36 -3.83 1.80
CA GLY A 37 4.40 -2.48 1.27
C GLY A 37 3.44 -1.54 1.97
N LEU A 38 3.91 -0.30 2.19
CA LEU A 38 3.11 0.80 2.72
C LEU A 38 2.73 1.77 1.59
N SER A 39 1.48 2.24 1.60
CA SER A 39 1.00 3.28 0.69
C SER A 39 1.21 2.90 -0.78
N MET A 40 2.02 3.62 -1.52
CA MET A 40 2.44 3.28 -2.89
C MET A 40 3.03 1.87 -2.97
N GLY A 41 3.79 1.45 -1.97
CA GLY A 41 4.29 0.08 -1.83
C GLY A 41 3.18 -0.94 -1.62
N GLY A 42 2.10 -0.57 -0.91
CA GLY A 42 0.92 -1.42 -0.75
C GLY A 42 0.19 -1.68 -2.07
N PHE A 43 0.07 -0.67 -2.93
CA PHE A 43 -0.41 -0.88 -4.31
C PHE A 43 0.51 -1.82 -5.09
N ALA A 44 1.82 -1.61 -5.03
CA ALA A 44 2.77 -2.51 -5.71
C ALA A 44 2.67 -3.95 -5.19
N THR A 45 2.51 -4.13 -3.87
CA THR A 45 2.31 -5.43 -3.22
C THR A 45 1.06 -6.14 -3.73
N LEU A 46 -0.08 -5.45 -3.78
CA LEU A 46 -1.33 -6.04 -4.29
C LEU A 46 -1.23 -6.44 -5.75
N HIS A 47 -0.71 -5.54 -6.60
CA HIS A 47 -0.49 -5.83 -8.01
C HIS A 47 0.54 -6.93 -8.25
N PHE A 48 1.55 -7.06 -7.36
CA PHE A 48 2.47 -8.20 -7.39
C PHE A 48 1.72 -9.52 -7.17
N GLY A 49 0.81 -9.54 -6.19
CA GLY A 49 -0.05 -10.70 -5.93
C GLY A 49 -0.95 -11.07 -7.12
N PHE A 50 -1.45 -10.10 -7.87
CA PHE A 50 -2.24 -10.36 -9.08
C PHE A 50 -1.41 -10.95 -10.23
N ASN A 51 -0.21 -10.40 -10.45
CA ASN A 51 0.61 -10.71 -11.61
C ASN A 51 1.55 -11.91 -11.38
N TYR A 52 2.01 -12.12 -10.14
CA TYR A 52 3.03 -13.11 -9.77
C TYR A 52 2.67 -13.87 -8.49
N PRO A 53 1.45 -14.45 -8.37
CA PRO A 53 1.00 -15.11 -7.14
C PRO A 53 1.93 -16.24 -6.70
N ASP A 54 2.54 -16.95 -7.65
CA ASP A 54 3.48 -18.04 -7.38
C ASP A 54 4.84 -17.59 -6.82
N ARG A 55 5.12 -16.28 -6.85
CA ARG A 55 6.35 -15.68 -6.31
C ARG A 55 6.13 -15.04 -4.94
N ALA A 56 4.88 -14.95 -4.47
CA ALA A 56 4.52 -14.44 -3.16
C ALA A 56 4.24 -15.57 -2.17
N MET A 57 4.86 -15.53 -0.99
CA MET A 57 4.48 -16.34 0.17
C MET A 57 3.28 -15.71 0.89
N SER A 58 3.28 -14.40 1.02
CA SER A 58 2.18 -13.59 1.52
C SER A 58 2.28 -12.14 1.05
N LEU A 59 1.20 -11.40 1.19
CA LEU A 59 1.09 -9.98 0.90
C LEU A 59 0.70 -9.23 2.18
N THR A 60 1.46 -8.19 2.54
CA THR A 60 1.05 -7.22 3.56
C THR A 60 0.84 -5.87 2.91
N ILE A 61 -0.41 -5.42 2.89
CA ILE A 61 -0.86 -4.20 2.22
C ILE A 61 -1.20 -3.19 3.32
N ALA A 62 -0.30 -2.24 3.54
CA ALA A 62 -0.44 -1.24 4.57
C ALA A 62 -0.77 0.14 3.97
N GLY A 63 -1.76 0.85 4.51
CA GLY A 63 -2.11 2.22 4.14
C GLY A 63 -2.34 2.44 2.64
N ALA A 64 -2.89 1.45 1.93
CA ALA A 64 -3.12 1.54 0.49
C ALA A 64 -4.58 1.90 0.19
N GLY A 65 -4.80 3.07 -0.42
CA GLY A 65 -6.18 3.49 -0.73
C GLY A 65 -6.30 4.92 -1.23
N TYR A 66 -5.36 5.79 -0.90
CA TYR A 66 -5.44 7.21 -1.22
C TYR A 66 -5.69 7.43 -2.71
N GLY A 67 -6.80 8.12 -3.04
CA GLY A 67 -7.21 8.39 -4.42
C GLY A 67 -7.76 7.18 -5.19
N ALA A 68 -7.99 6.02 -4.53
CA ALA A 68 -8.52 4.83 -5.21
C ALA A 68 -10.05 4.81 -5.29
N HIS A 69 -10.77 5.52 -4.39
CA HIS A 69 -12.23 5.55 -4.44
C HIS A 69 -12.72 6.21 -5.74
N PRO A 70 -13.70 5.62 -6.46
CA PRO A 70 -14.15 6.11 -7.76
C PRO A 70 -14.52 7.60 -7.79
N ASP A 71 -15.19 8.08 -6.74
CA ASP A 71 -15.66 9.46 -6.67
C ASP A 71 -14.55 10.51 -6.62
N VAL A 72 -13.37 10.14 -6.11
CA VAL A 72 -12.22 11.04 -5.97
C VAL A 72 -11.05 10.71 -6.89
N HIS A 73 -11.11 9.59 -7.60
CA HIS A 73 -9.99 9.08 -8.41
C HIS A 73 -9.52 10.08 -9.47
N LYS A 74 -10.47 10.67 -10.20
CA LYS A 74 -10.17 11.68 -11.24
C LYS A 74 -9.54 12.94 -10.65
N GLN A 75 -10.10 13.44 -9.54
CA GLN A 75 -9.56 14.60 -8.83
C GLN A 75 -8.14 14.31 -8.34
N PHE A 76 -7.92 13.17 -7.71
CA PHE A 76 -6.60 12.75 -7.25
C PHE A 76 -5.57 12.70 -8.39
N SER A 77 -5.94 12.16 -9.56
CA SER A 77 -5.05 12.14 -10.74
C SER A 77 -4.64 13.55 -11.19
N GLU A 78 -5.55 14.52 -11.14
CA GLU A 78 -5.22 15.91 -11.48
C GLU A 78 -4.36 16.58 -10.39
N GLU A 79 -4.64 16.32 -9.12
CA GLU A 79 -3.85 16.82 -7.99
C GLU A 79 -2.40 16.31 -8.05
N THR A 80 -2.19 15.04 -8.39
CA THR A 80 -0.83 14.48 -8.52
C THR A 80 -0.02 15.17 -9.62
N LYS A 81 -0.65 15.57 -10.72
CA LYS A 81 0.01 16.36 -11.78
C LYS A 81 0.41 17.75 -11.30
N GLN A 82 -0.46 18.39 -10.49
CA GLN A 82 -0.17 19.68 -9.88
C GLN A 82 1.00 19.58 -8.89
N VAL A 83 0.98 18.53 -8.05
CA VAL A 83 2.05 18.23 -7.10
C VAL A 83 3.37 17.97 -7.84
N ALA A 84 3.36 17.20 -8.94
CA ALA A 84 4.55 16.97 -9.76
C ALA A 84 5.15 18.27 -10.29
N ARG A 85 4.31 19.15 -10.86
CA ARG A 85 4.77 20.49 -11.32
C ARG A 85 5.33 21.33 -10.19
N ARG A 86 4.72 21.28 -9.00
CA ARG A 86 5.23 22.00 -7.84
C ARG A 86 6.58 21.45 -7.36
N ILE A 87 6.78 20.13 -7.39
CA ILE A 87 8.08 19.51 -7.10
C ILE A 87 9.15 20.01 -8.07
N GLU A 88 8.85 20.08 -9.37
CA GLU A 88 9.79 20.57 -10.38
C GLU A 88 10.16 22.05 -10.17
N THR A 89 9.19 22.87 -9.78
CA THR A 89 9.41 24.32 -9.53
C THR A 89 10.15 24.58 -8.21
N ASP A 90 9.73 23.93 -7.13
CA ASP A 90 10.24 24.18 -5.77
C ASP A 90 11.50 23.36 -5.45
N THR A 91 11.78 22.32 -6.21
CA THR A 91 12.69 21.20 -5.93
C THR A 91 12.29 20.41 -4.65
N MET A 92 12.79 19.19 -4.48
CA MET A 92 12.51 18.40 -3.26
C MET A 92 13.07 19.07 -2.00
N LYS A 93 14.13 19.88 -2.13
CA LYS A 93 14.70 20.62 -1.00
C LYS A 93 13.70 21.57 -0.33
N LYS A 94 12.81 22.19 -1.10
CA LYS A 94 11.77 23.08 -0.57
C LYS A 94 10.44 22.34 -0.39
N PHE A 95 10.02 21.59 -1.41
CA PHE A 95 8.75 20.87 -1.39
C PHE A 95 8.71 19.83 -0.26
N GLY A 96 9.78 19.07 -0.04
CA GLY A 96 9.88 18.04 0.99
C GLY A 96 9.52 18.56 2.39
N LYS A 97 9.92 19.78 2.73
CA LYS A 97 9.59 20.43 4.02
C LYS A 97 8.08 20.65 4.18
N VAL A 98 7.40 21.04 3.10
CA VAL A 98 5.93 21.25 3.11
C VAL A 98 5.21 19.92 3.15
N TYR A 99 5.68 18.95 2.38
CA TYR A 99 5.09 17.62 2.30
C TYR A 99 5.21 16.84 3.62
N ALA A 100 6.30 17.06 4.37
CA ALA A 100 6.55 16.40 5.64
C ALA A 100 5.55 16.75 6.75
N ILE A 101 4.82 17.86 6.64
CA ILE A 101 3.80 18.29 7.60
C ILE A 101 2.38 18.17 7.05
N GLY A 102 2.21 17.46 5.94
CA GLY A 102 0.90 17.22 5.33
C GLY A 102 0.01 16.30 6.19
N PRO A 103 -1.31 16.23 5.87
CA PRO A 103 -2.30 15.49 6.66
C PRO A 103 -1.90 14.04 6.97
N THR A 104 -1.27 13.37 6.02
CA THR A 104 -0.82 11.97 6.16
C THR A 104 0.44 11.78 7.02
N ARG A 105 0.99 12.84 7.62
CA ARG A 105 2.23 12.81 8.43
C ARG A 105 2.08 13.46 9.80
N VAL A 106 0.96 14.13 10.03
CA VAL A 106 0.74 14.91 11.27
C VAL A 106 0.73 14.02 12.52
N GLN A 107 0.16 12.83 12.45
CA GLN A 107 0.14 11.90 13.58
C GLN A 107 1.56 11.43 13.93
N PHE A 108 2.39 11.13 12.92
CA PHE A 108 3.78 10.79 13.15
C PHE A 108 4.55 11.95 13.79
N ALA A 109 4.38 13.17 13.30
CA ALA A 109 5.00 14.35 13.90
C ALA A 109 4.60 14.55 15.37
N ASN A 110 3.35 14.26 15.72
CA ASN A 110 2.84 14.37 17.09
C ASN A 110 3.35 13.26 18.02
N LYS A 111 3.46 12.02 17.51
CA LYS A 111 3.86 10.85 18.32
C LYS A 111 5.36 10.74 18.51
N ASP A 112 6.14 11.00 17.46
CA ASP A 112 7.60 10.94 17.47
C ASP A 112 8.20 12.15 16.73
N PRO A 113 8.28 13.33 17.37
CA PRO A 113 8.87 14.52 16.76
C PRO A 113 10.32 14.34 16.30
N HIS A 114 11.10 13.49 17.00
CA HIS A 114 12.49 13.22 16.63
C HIS A 114 12.58 12.37 15.35
N GLY A 115 11.88 11.24 15.31
CA GLY A 115 11.81 10.39 14.13
C GLY A 115 11.22 11.14 12.94
N TRP A 116 10.18 11.97 13.18
CA TRP A 116 9.62 12.82 12.15
C TRP A 116 10.64 13.83 11.58
N ALA A 117 11.47 14.43 12.41
CA ALA A 117 12.50 15.38 11.94
C ALA A 117 13.53 14.69 11.03
N ILE A 118 13.92 13.45 11.34
CA ILE A 118 14.78 12.61 10.48
C ILE A 118 14.09 12.34 9.15
N PHE A 119 12.84 11.88 9.18
CA PHE A 119 12.03 11.62 7.99
C PHE A 119 11.88 12.87 7.12
N ALA A 120 11.58 14.03 7.72
CA ALA A 120 11.45 15.30 7.01
C ALA A 120 12.75 15.73 6.33
N SER A 121 13.89 15.52 7.00
CA SER A 121 15.22 15.77 6.41
C SER A 121 15.46 14.86 5.20
N GLN A 122 15.24 13.56 5.33
CA GLN A 122 15.42 12.57 4.26
C GLN A 122 14.56 12.87 3.03
N LEU A 123 13.33 13.36 3.21
CA LEU A 123 12.48 13.78 2.09
C LEU A 123 13.11 14.88 1.24
N THR A 124 13.87 15.79 1.85
CA THR A 124 14.53 16.88 1.11
C THR A 124 15.70 16.41 0.27
N ASP A 125 16.23 15.22 0.53
CA ASP A 125 17.36 14.61 -0.19
C ASP A 125 16.91 13.77 -1.40
N HIS A 126 15.60 13.60 -1.58
CA HIS A 126 15.06 12.86 -2.73
C HIS A 126 15.33 13.61 -4.04
N SER A 127 15.52 12.84 -5.12
CA SER A 127 15.62 13.40 -6.46
C SER A 127 14.36 14.18 -6.84
N THR A 128 14.52 15.40 -7.30
CA THR A 128 13.41 16.23 -7.82
C THR A 128 12.75 15.56 -9.03
N VAL A 129 13.54 15.10 -10.00
CA VAL A 129 13.04 14.43 -11.21
C VAL A 129 12.33 13.11 -10.83
N GLY A 130 12.99 12.27 -10.03
CA GLY A 130 12.41 10.99 -9.59
C GLY A 130 11.10 11.16 -8.82
N SER A 131 11.04 12.14 -7.92
CA SER A 131 9.82 12.42 -7.14
C SER A 131 8.69 12.96 -8.00
N ALA A 132 8.98 13.86 -8.94
CA ALA A 132 8.00 14.41 -9.88
C ALA A 132 7.45 13.31 -10.80
N ASN A 133 8.32 12.46 -11.37
CA ASN A 133 7.90 11.34 -12.23
C ASN A 133 7.12 10.28 -11.45
N THR A 134 7.51 9.99 -10.21
CA THR A 134 6.73 9.08 -9.33
C THR A 134 5.32 9.64 -9.08
N MET A 135 5.21 10.93 -8.78
CA MET A 135 3.89 11.57 -8.57
C MET A 135 3.03 11.52 -9.83
N ARG A 136 3.61 11.85 -10.98
CA ARG A 136 2.91 11.93 -12.26
C ARG A 136 2.50 10.57 -12.80
N SER A 137 3.42 9.60 -12.76
CA SER A 137 3.25 8.31 -13.48
C SER A 137 2.90 7.15 -12.57
N VAL A 138 3.44 7.04 -11.35
CA VAL A 138 3.05 5.97 -10.44
C VAL A 138 1.74 6.33 -9.72
N GLN A 139 1.67 7.51 -9.11
CA GLN A 139 0.48 7.91 -8.35
C GLN A 139 -0.65 8.35 -9.27
N GLY A 140 -0.37 9.23 -10.24
CA GLY A 140 -1.40 9.87 -11.07
C GLY A 140 -2.00 8.99 -12.17
N LYS A 141 -1.27 7.97 -12.63
CA LYS A 141 -1.73 7.05 -13.69
C LYS A 141 -2.15 5.68 -13.17
N ARG A 142 -2.02 5.42 -11.86
CA ARG A 142 -2.46 4.12 -11.33
C ARG A 142 -3.98 3.97 -11.44
N PRO A 143 -4.49 2.76 -11.77
CA PRO A 143 -5.92 2.51 -11.80
C PRO A 143 -6.53 2.52 -10.39
N SER A 144 -7.84 2.69 -10.31
CA SER A 144 -8.58 2.52 -9.06
C SER A 144 -8.49 1.07 -8.57
N LEU A 145 -8.34 0.86 -7.26
CA LEU A 145 -8.39 -0.49 -6.69
C LEU A 145 -9.78 -1.11 -6.82
N TYR A 146 -10.82 -0.32 -6.99
CA TYR A 146 -12.19 -0.81 -7.22
C TYR A 146 -12.36 -1.49 -8.59
N ASP A 147 -11.47 -1.22 -9.55
CA ASP A 147 -11.48 -1.87 -10.86
C ASP A 147 -11.00 -3.34 -10.82
N PHE A 148 -10.45 -3.78 -9.67
CA PHE A 148 -9.81 -5.10 -9.50
C PHE A 148 -10.61 -6.06 -8.61
N SER A 149 -11.92 -5.87 -8.44
CA SER A 149 -12.74 -6.72 -7.59
C SER A 149 -12.66 -8.21 -7.97
N GLU A 150 -12.70 -8.53 -9.26
CA GLU A 150 -12.59 -9.91 -9.75
C GLU A 150 -11.22 -10.54 -9.47
N GLN A 151 -10.13 -9.77 -9.67
CA GLN A 151 -8.77 -10.23 -9.38
C GLN A 151 -8.59 -10.47 -7.87
N MET A 152 -9.15 -9.59 -7.04
CA MET A 152 -9.14 -9.74 -5.59
C MET A 152 -9.88 -11.02 -5.15
N GLN A 153 -11.04 -11.32 -5.74
CA GLN A 153 -11.81 -12.55 -5.42
C GLN A 153 -11.06 -13.82 -5.81
N LYS A 154 -10.25 -13.77 -6.86
CA LYS A 154 -9.43 -14.89 -7.34
C LYS A 154 -8.10 -15.03 -6.56
N LEU A 155 -7.73 -14.04 -5.76
CA LEU A 155 -6.45 -14.02 -5.04
C LEU A 155 -6.48 -14.98 -3.84
N THR A 156 -5.65 -16.04 -3.92
CA THR A 156 -5.52 -17.06 -2.87
C THR A 156 -4.29 -16.87 -1.98
N VAL A 157 -3.38 -15.99 -2.37
CA VAL A 157 -2.17 -15.68 -1.58
C VAL A 157 -2.57 -15.13 -0.21
N PRO A 158 -2.03 -15.65 0.91
CA PRO A 158 -2.26 -15.11 2.24
C PRO A 158 -2.06 -13.59 2.26
N THR A 159 -3.08 -12.85 2.69
CA THR A 159 -3.05 -11.38 2.61
C THR A 159 -3.36 -10.75 3.96
N PHE A 160 -2.58 -9.76 4.36
CA PHE A 160 -2.80 -8.96 5.55
C PHE A 160 -2.96 -7.49 5.18
N ILE A 161 -4.11 -6.92 5.49
CA ILE A 161 -4.45 -5.52 5.23
C ILE A 161 -4.31 -4.77 6.55
N MET A 162 -3.49 -3.72 6.58
CA MET A 162 -3.22 -2.90 7.76
C MET A 162 -3.50 -1.43 7.45
N ASN A 163 -4.25 -0.76 8.29
CA ASN A 163 -4.54 0.67 8.11
C ASN A 163 -4.61 1.38 9.47
N GLY A 164 -4.33 2.69 9.49
CA GLY A 164 -4.64 3.54 10.63
C GLY A 164 -6.11 3.93 10.62
N ASP A 165 -6.74 4.04 11.77
CA ASP A 165 -8.14 4.45 11.90
C ASP A 165 -8.38 5.94 11.62
N GLU A 166 -7.31 6.74 11.59
CA GLU A 166 -7.31 8.16 11.22
C GLU A 166 -6.79 8.40 9.78
N ASP A 167 -6.53 7.34 9.00
CA ASP A 167 -6.17 7.44 7.58
C ASP A 167 -7.44 7.33 6.70
N ASP A 168 -8.36 8.28 6.88
CA ASP A 168 -9.68 8.32 6.25
C ASP A 168 -9.68 7.95 4.76
N PRO A 169 -8.78 8.49 3.90
CA PRO A 169 -8.81 8.18 2.48
C PRO A 169 -8.54 6.70 2.14
N CYS A 170 -8.03 5.92 3.10
CA CYS A 170 -7.69 4.52 2.93
C CYS A 170 -8.69 3.56 3.61
N LEU A 171 -9.56 4.03 4.51
CA LEU A 171 -10.46 3.17 5.30
C LEU A 171 -11.44 2.38 4.43
N ASP A 172 -12.22 3.06 3.59
CA ASP A 172 -13.20 2.39 2.73
C ASP A 172 -12.53 1.42 1.75
N VAL A 173 -11.36 1.79 1.26
CA VAL A 173 -10.57 0.92 0.36
C VAL A 173 -10.05 -0.31 1.10
N ALA A 174 -9.61 -0.18 2.35
CA ALA A 174 -9.19 -1.32 3.19
C ALA A 174 -10.36 -2.27 3.43
N LEU A 175 -11.55 -1.75 3.72
CA LEU A 175 -12.78 -2.54 3.86
C LEU A 175 -13.19 -3.20 2.55
N PHE A 176 -13.08 -2.49 1.42
CA PHE A 176 -13.35 -3.04 0.09
C PHE A 176 -12.41 -4.21 -0.22
N MET A 177 -11.09 -4.04 -0.03
CA MET A 177 -10.12 -5.13 -0.19
C MET A 177 -10.45 -6.32 0.71
N LYS A 178 -10.76 -6.08 1.99
CA LYS A 178 -11.13 -7.14 2.95
C LYS A 178 -12.35 -7.93 2.52
N ARG A 179 -13.34 -7.29 1.94
CA ARG A 179 -14.57 -7.95 1.47
C ARG A 179 -14.34 -8.79 0.22
N ASN A 180 -13.40 -8.40 -0.64
CA ASN A 180 -13.12 -9.06 -1.91
C ASN A 180 -11.97 -10.08 -1.85
N ILE A 181 -11.00 -9.94 -0.93
CA ILE A 181 -9.88 -10.89 -0.80
C ILE A 181 -10.21 -11.88 0.32
N HIS A 182 -10.68 -13.07 -0.03
CA HIS A 182 -11.13 -14.09 0.94
C HIS A 182 -9.97 -14.70 1.74
N SER A 183 -8.74 -14.64 1.24
CA SER A 183 -7.53 -15.05 1.97
C SER A 183 -7.00 -13.96 2.92
N SER A 184 -7.73 -12.85 3.11
CA SER A 184 -7.23 -11.70 3.87
C SER A 184 -7.71 -11.65 5.33
N ALA A 185 -6.91 -10.96 6.15
CA ALA A 185 -7.35 -10.36 7.41
C ALA A 185 -7.17 -8.84 7.33
N LEU A 186 -7.94 -8.09 8.11
CA LEU A 186 -7.85 -6.64 8.25
C LEU A 186 -7.59 -6.27 9.70
N VAL A 187 -6.68 -5.34 9.92
CA VAL A 187 -6.51 -4.65 11.21
C VAL A 187 -6.51 -3.14 10.97
N LEU A 188 -7.21 -2.44 11.87
CA LEU A 188 -7.14 -0.98 11.98
C LEU A 188 -6.38 -0.66 13.28
N LEU A 189 -5.26 0.07 13.14
CA LEU A 189 -4.46 0.51 14.29
C LEU A 189 -5.12 1.76 14.89
N PRO A 190 -5.45 1.74 16.19
CA PRO A 190 -6.17 2.84 16.81
C PRO A 190 -5.31 4.09 16.93
N ARG A 191 -5.93 5.26 16.72
CA ARG A 191 -5.29 6.58 16.82
C ARG A 191 -4.04 6.71 15.96
N SER A 192 -4.08 6.10 14.77
CA SER A 192 -2.96 6.07 13.84
C SER A 192 -3.39 6.61 12.48
N GLY A 193 -2.52 7.41 11.88
CA GLY A 193 -2.70 7.93 10.54
C GLY A 193 -2.08 7.01 9.47
N HIS A 194 -1.44 7.62 8.51
CA HIS A 194 -0.96 6.92 7.31
C HIS A 194 0.35 6.16 7.50
N LEU A 195 1.24 6.66 8.36
CA LEU A 195 2.58 6.09 8.56
C LEU A 195 2.61 5.09 9.73
N ILE A 196 1.66 4.14 9.73
CA ILE A 196 1.43 3.20 10.84
C ILE A 196 2.68 2.44 11.30
N ASN A 197 3.61 2.17 10.39
CA ASN A 197 4.88 1.51 10.70
C ASN A 197 5.87 2.42 11.46
N LEU A 198 5.71 3.73 11.36
CA LEU A 198 6.52 4.73 12.08
C LEU A 198 5.78 5.27 13.30
N GLU A 199 4.47 5.35 13.23
CA GLU A 199 3.61 5.85 14.31
C GLU A 199 3.46 4.84 15.45
N GLU A 200 3.35 3.55 15.12
CA GLU A 200 3.16 2.43 16.04
C GLU A 200 4.09 1.25 15.73
N PRO A 201 5.43 1.44 15.72
CA PRO A 201 6.37 0.44 15.22
C PRO A 201 6.32 -0.89 15.98
N ALA A 202 6.10 -0.83 17.30
CA ALA A 202 6.02 -2.04 18.13
C ALA A 202 4.79 -2.88 17.76
N LEU A 203 3.61 -2.25 17.67
CA LEU A 203 2.36 -2.92 17.33
C LEU A 203 2.36 -3.40 15.88
N PHE A 204 2.85 -2.56 14.94
CA PHE A 204 2.98 -2.93 13.54
C PHE A 204 3.85 -4.19 13.37
N ASN A 205 5.04 -4.20 13.98
CA ASN A 205 5.98 -5.32 13.88
C ASN A 205 5.45 -6.58 14.54
N GLN A 206 4.76 -6.47 15.69
CA GLN A 206 4.14 -7.62 16.36
C GLN A 206 3.08 -8.26 15.46
N LEU A 207 2.15 -7.48 14.94
CA LEU A 207 1.06 -7.98 14.09
C LEU A 207 1.59 -8.59 12.79
N LEU A 208 2.57 -7.93 12.18
CA LEU A 208 3.25 -8.45 10.99
C LEU A 208 3.95 -9.77 11.29
N GLY A 209 4.75 -9.85 12.35
CA GLY A 209 5.46 -11.06 12.76
C GLY A 209 4.52 -12.23 13.03
N ASP A 210 3.43 -12.01 13.73
CA ASP A 210 2.40 -13.02 13.98
C ASP A 210 1.75 -13.54 12.69
N PHE A 211 1.48 -12.64 11.75
CA PHE A 211 0.95 -13.01 10.43
C PHE A 211 1.94 -13.89 9.65
N LEU A 212 3.20 -13.44 9.51
CA LEU A 212 4.23 -14.18 8.79
C LEU A 212 4.46 -15.58 9.39
N ALA A 213 4.55 -15.68 10.71
CA ALA A 213 4.72 -16.95 11.42
C ALA A 213 3.54 -17.92 11.18
N ARG A 214 2.31 -17.41 11.08
CA ARG A 214 1.13 -18.24 10.75
C ARG A 214 1.16 -18.74 9.31
N VAL A 215 1.61 -17.89 8.37
CA VAL A 215 1.77 -18.27 6.96
C VAL A 215 2.83 -19.37 6.83
N ASP A 216 4.01 -19.18 7.44
CA ASP A 216 5.12 -20.14 7.39
C ASP A 216 4.75 -21.49 8.01
N ALA A 217 3.92 -21.46 9.04
CA ALA A 217 3.39 -22.70 9.66
C ALA A 217 2.22 -23.34 8.88
N GLY A 218 1.83 -22.81 7.70
CA GLY A 218 0.69 -23.30 6.93
C GLY A 218 -0.67 -23.13 7.61
N ARG A 219 -0.79 -22.20 8.58
CA ARG A 219 -2.00 -21.97 9.39
C ARG A 219 -2.82 -20.75 8.96
N TRP A 220 -2.63 -20.30 7.72
CA TRP A 220 -3.41 -19.22 7.14
C TRP A 220 -4.30 -19.77 6.02
N GLY A 221 -5.60 -19.77 6.23
CA GLY A 221 -6.57 -20.30 5.28
C GLY A 221 -7.48 -19.25 4.67
N MET A 222 -8.32 -19.68 3.75
CA MET A 222 -9.41 -18.87 3.20
C MET A 222 -10.47 -18.64 4.29
N ARG A 223 -11.18 -17.51 4.18
CA ARG A 223 -12.34 -17.24 5.03
C ARG A 223 -13.40 -18.32 4.81
N ASP A 224 -13.95 -18.84 5.89
CA ASP A 224 -15.05 -19.81 5.83
C ASP A 224 -16.29 -19.16 5.19
N GLU A 225 -16.77 -19.74 4.10
CA GLU A 225 -17.92 -19.24 3.33
C GLU A 225 -19.16 -19.06 4.20
N ARG A 226 -19.33 -19.90 5.22
CA ARG A 226 -20.46 -19.83 6.18
C ARG A 226 -20.46 -18.49 6.96
N SER A 227 -19.32 -17.84 7.06
CA SER A 227 -19.18 -16.54 7.73
C SER A 227 -19.47 -15.33 6.83
N ILE A 228 -19.77 -15.54 5.55
CA ILE A 228 -20.00 -14.47 4.55
C ILE A 228 -21.51 -14.22 4.37
N THR A 229 -22.38 -15.11 4.87
CA THR A 229 -23.83 -14.92 4.75
C THR A 229 -24.34 -13.70 5.55
N SER A 230 -25.39 -13.06 5.03
CA SER A 230 -26.17 -12.04 5.74
C SER A 230 -27.25 -12.64 6.66
N ASN A 231 -27.50 -13.94 6.56
CA ASN A 231 -28.52 -14.64 7.35
C ASN A 231 -27.98 -14.96 8.75
N ILE A 232 -28.86 -14.92 9.77
CA ILE A 232 -28.52 -15.32 11.14
C ILE A 232 -28.15 -16.80 11.22
N LEU A 233 -28.87 -17.65 10.46
CA LEU A 233 -28.59 -19.07 10.36
C LEU A 233 -28.04 -19.41 8.98
N TRP A 234 -26.92 -20.13 8.96
CA TRP A 234 -26.38 -20.66 7.73
C TRP A 234 -27.10 -22.01 7.40
N THR A 235 -27.57 -22.15 6.17
CA THR A 235 -28.04 -23.44 5.63
C THR A 235 -27.35 -23.69 4.30
N PRO A 236 -27.13 -24.96 3.89
CA PRO A 236 -26.52 -25.31 2.60
C PRO A 236 -27.20 -24.65 1.38
N ASP A 237 -28.49 -24.36 1.50
CA ASP A 237 -29.29 -23.74 0.44
C ASP A 237 -29.19 -22.23 0.38
N ASN A 238 -28.56 -21.58 1.37
CA ASN A 238 -28.35 -20.13 1.45
C ASN A 238 -26.99 -19.70 0.85
N LYS A 239 -26.49 -20.42 -0.15
CA LYS A 239 -25.33 -19.93 -0.94
C LYS A 239 -25.79 -18.77 -1.82
N ASN A 240 -25.37 -17.56 -1.48
CA ASN A 240 -25.52 -16.37 -2.35
C ASN A 240 -24.55 -16.43 -3.51
#